data_941bae8d237c08a9a68aa2ab5ad6c914
#
_entry.id   941bae8d237c08a9a68aa2ab5ad6c914
#
_cell.length_a   1.000
_cell.length_b   1.000
_cell.length_c   1.000
_cell.angle_alpha   90.00
_cell.angle_beta   90.00
_cell.angle_gamma   90.00
#
_symmetry.space_group_name_H-M   'P 1'
#
loop_
_entity.id
_entity.type
_entity.pdbx_description
1 polymer ?
#
loop_
_entity_poly.entity_id
_entity_poly.type
_entity_poly.pdbx_seq_one_letter_code
_entity_poly.pdbx_strand_id
1 'polypeptide(L)'
;QVKPESSQEAYAEWVRGAIDALDTLTDHPEKKYQVLSCCAHVFPEERIAHLRAIYEQRRDIDDVLREMYRDPDWYEDPVRKGNLLYVRKVPFDPEGYENGANEAERRRAYCHCAFVRPYLDRVPSRMSPTFCWCGSGWYRRLWEGLLDSPVKIEHVETLLNGNDGCTIEITLPLALEGEMRPEPAALGLS
;
A
#
# COMPACT_ATOMS: atom_id res chain seq x y z
N GLN A 1 16.54 29.81 12.83
CA GLN A 1 15.29 29.04 12.87
C GLN A 1 15.00 28.55 11.46
N VAL A 2 15.21 27.26 11.21
CA VAL A 2 14.84 26.60 9.93
C VAL A 2 13.31 26.59 9.86
N LYS A 3 12.72 27.12 8.79
CA LYS A 3 11.28 27.09 8.60
C LYS A 3 10.80 25.63 8.53
N PRO A 4 9.63 25.25 9.12
CA PRO A 4 9.13 23.87 9.12
C PRO A 4 9.02 23.23 7.70
N GLU A 5 8.64 24.02 6.70
CA GLU A 5 8.55 23.61 5.29
C GLU A 5 9.92 23.26 4.69
N SER A 6 10.98 24.01 5.03
CA SER A 6 12.34 23.72 4.56
C SER A 6 12.94 22.43 5.14
N SER A 7 12.45 21.96 6.29
CA SER A 7 12.87 20.68 6.88
C SER A 7 12.24 19.49 6.14
N GLN A 8 10.97 19.56 5.79
CA GLN A 8 10.27 18.47 5.09
C GLN A 8 10.82 18.25 3.67
N GLU A 9 11.07 19.34 2.94
CA GLU A 9 11.71 19.26 1.62
C GLU A 9 13.12 18.69 1.70
N ALA A 10 13.92 19.11 2.69
CA ALA A 10 15.26 18.57 2.91
C ALA A 10 15.25 17.06 3.23
N TYR A 11 14.27 16.60 4.04
CA TYR A 11 14.09 15.18 4.31
C TYR A 11 13.64 14.40 3.06
N ALA A 12 12.72 14.94 2.28
CA ALA A 12 12.27 14.32 1.04
C ALA A 12 13.43 14.17 0.03
N GLU A 13 14.29 15.19 -0.09
CA GLU A 13 15.48 15.14 -0.96
C GLU A 13 16.53 14.14 -0.46
N TRP A 14 16.73 14.05 0.85
CA TRP A 14 17.60 13.03 1.44
C TRP A 14 17.08 11.61 1.16
N VAL A 15 15.76 11.38 1.36
CA VAL A 15 15.12 10.10 1.04
C VAL A 15 15.30 9.77 -0.44
N ARG A 16 15.05 10.74 -1.34
CA ARG A 16 15.26 10.54 -2.77
C ARG A 16 16.69 10.07 -3.08
N GLY A 17 17.68 10.76 -2.53
CA GLY A 17 19.09 10.39 -2.70
C GLY A 17 19.42 8.98 -2.16
N ALA A 18 18.81 8.58 -1.03
CA ALA A 18 18.98 7.24 -0.47
C ALA A 18 18.35 6.16 -1.39
N ILE A 19 17.21 6.44 -2.01
CA ILE A 19 16.56 5.52 -2.94
C ILE A 19 17.34 5.42 -4.25
N ASP A 20 17.85 6.53 -4.79
CA ASP A 20 18.71 6.53 -5.98
C ASP A 20 19.98 5.68 -5.73
N ALA A 21 20.57 5.80 -4.52
CA ALA A 21 21.69 4.97 -4.11
C ALA A 21 21.32 3.48 -4.01
N LEU A 22 20.17 3.15 -3.43
CA LEU A 22 19.67 1.77 -3.36
C LEU A 22 19.44 1.19 -4.77
N ASP A 23 18.86 1.99 -5.68
CA ASP A 23 18.63 1.58 -7.06
C ASP A 23 19.93 1.33 -7.82
N THR A 24 20.99 2.06 -7.46
CA THR A 24 22.34 1.86 -8.03
C THR A 24 23.06 0.64 -7.45
N LEU A 25 22.86 0.37 -6.15
CA LEU A 25 23.55 -0.72 -5.43
C LEU A 25 23.05 -2.10 -5.80
N THR A 26 21.80 -2.23 -6.22
CA THR A 26 21.23 -3.53 -6.58
C THR A 26 20.09 -3.41 -7.60
N ASP A 27 20.11 -4.31 -8.60
CA ASP A 27 19.04 -4.48 -9.58
C ASP A 27 17.99 -5.51 -9.13
N HIS A 28 18.19 -6.14 -7.95
CA HIS A 28 17.30 -7.17 -7.44
C HIS A 28 16.05 -6.58 -6.77
N PRO A 29 14.85 -6.65 -7.40
CA PRO A 29 13.61 -6.09 -6.83
C PRO A 29 13.30 -6.66 -5.44
N GLU A 30 13.52 -7.96 -5.25
CA GLU A 30 13.27 -8.66 -3.99
C GLU A 30 14.09 -8.08 -2.83
N LYS A 31 15.36 -7.77 -3.06
CA LYS A 31 16.22 -7.15 -2.03
C LYS A 31 15.74 -5.74 -1.67
N LYS A 32 15.37 -4.94 -2.67
CA LYS A 32 14.82 -3.60 -2.46
C LYS A 32 13.50 -3.68 -1.65
N TYR A 33 12.62 -4.59 -2.02
CA TYR A 33 11.38 -4.87 -1.30
C TYR A 33 11.65 -5.23 0.17
N GLN A 34 12.56 -6.17 0.43
CA GLN A 34 12.90 -6.59 1.80
C GLN A 34 13.42 -5.42 2.64
N VAL A 35 14.28 -4.58 2.08
CA VAL A 35 14.83 -3.41 2.78
C VAL A 35 13.74 -2.38 3.08
N LEU A 36 12.89 -2.06 2.11
CA LEU A 36 11.93 -0.96 2.23
C LEU A 36 10.65 -1.35 2.96
N SER A 37 10.15 -2.57 2.75
CA SER A 37 8.89 -3.02 3.37
C SER A 37 9.02 -3.39 4.85
N CYS A 38 10.24 -3.51 5.39
CA CYS A 38 10.45 -3.77 6.81
C CYS A 38 10.54 -2.49 7.66
N CYS A 39 10.54 -1.30 7.04
CA CYS A 39 10.67 -0.06 7.78
C CYS A 39 9.33 0.47 8.30
N ALA A 40 9.39 1.29 9.25
CA ALA A 40 8.55 2.34 9.83
C ALA A 40 7.00 2.25 9.84
N HIS A 41 6.32 1.48 9.00
CA HIS A 41 4.87 1.40 9.05
C HIS A 41 4.41 0.43 10.14
N VAL A 42 3.83 0.97 11.19
CA VAL A 42 3.29 0.20 12.33
C VAL A 42 1.79 0.11 12.17
N PHE A 43 1.29 -1.07 11.80
CA PHE A 43 -0.14 -1.34 11.87
C PHE A 43 -0.52 -1.63 13.33
N PRO A 44 -1.65 -1.10 13.86
CA PRO A 44 -2.03 -1.30 15.26
C PRO A 44 -2.20 -2.78 15.61
N GLU A 45 -1.51 -3.22 16.68
CA GLU A 45 -1.47 -4.63 17.07
C GLU A 45 -2.83 -5.17 17.49
N GLU A 46 -3.65 -4.34 18.13
CA GLU A 46 -5.01 -4.70 18.54
C GLU A 46 -5.92 -5.01 17.36
N ARG A 47 -5.72 -4.35 16.21
CA ARG A 47 -6.48 -4.62 14.99
C ARG A 47 -6.02 -5.90 14.31
N ILE A 48 -4.71 -6.15 14.30
CA ILE A 48 -4.16 -7.43 13.82
C ILE A 48 -4.70 -8.58 14.66
N ALA A 49 -4.67 -8.45 16.00
CA ALA A 49 -5.16 -9.47 16.91
C ALA A 49 -6.66 -9.75 16.72
N HIS A 50 -7.46 -8.70 16.51
CA HIS A 50 -8.89 -8.84 16.24
C HIS A 50 -9.15 -9.65 14.95
N LEU A 51 -8.53 -9.28 13.84
CA LEU A 51 -8.69 -10.00 12.57
C LEU A 51 -8.11 -11.41 12.61
N ARG A 52 -6.99 -11.61 13.32
CA ARG A 52 -6.42 -12.94 13.56
C ARG A 52 -7.39 -13.83 14.31
N ALA A 53 -8.05 -13.34 15.36
CA ALA A 53 -9.04 -14.11 16.11
C ALA A 53 -10.22 -14.56 15.23
N ILE A 54 -10.66 -13.71 14.30
CA ILE A 54 -11.71 -14.08 13.32
C ILE A 54 -11.20 -15.19 12.40
N TYR A 55 -9.99 -15.05 11.85
CA TYR A 55 -9.40 -16.05 10.98
C TYR A 55 -9.18 -17.40 11.68
N GLU A 56 -8.69 -17.40 12.92
CA GLU A 56 -8.43 -18.62 13.69
C GLU A 56 -9.69 -19.44 13.98
N GLN A 57 -10.85 -18.80 14.12
CA GLN A 57 -12.12 -19.47 14.38
C GLN A 57 -12.63 -20.27 13.20
N ARG A 58 -12.45 -19.78 11.98
CA ARG A 58 -13.07 -20.36 10.78
C ARG A 58 -12.09 -20.74 9.70
N ARG A 59 -10.86 -20.25 9.76
CA ARG A 59 -9.82 -20.40 8.74
C ARG A 59 -10.27 -19.93 7.34
N ASP A 60 -11.16 -18.94 7.31
CA ASP A 60 -11.74 -18.39 6.10
C ASP A 60 -11.35 -16.91 5.96
N ILE A 61 -10.64 -16.59 4.87
CA ILE A 61 -10.22 -15.21 4.55
C ILE A 61 -11.42 -14.32 4.24
N ASP A 62 -12.49 -14.87 3.67
CA ASP A 62 -13.68 -14.08 3.33
C ASP A 62 -14.42 -13.58 4.59
N ASP A 63 -14.29 -14.27 5.73
CA ASP A 63 -14.79 -13.75 7.02
C ASP A 63 -13.98 -12.53 7.49
N VAL A 64 -12.66 -12.56 7.29
CA VAL A 64 -11.75 -11.42 7.58
C VAL A 64 -12.10 -10.24 6.68
N LEU A 65 -12.27 -10.47 5.37
CA LEU A 65 -12.62 -9.40 4.42
C LEU A 65 -13.97 -8.78 4.76
N ARG A 66 -14.96 -9.58 5.15
CA ARG A 66 -16.26 -9.06 5.60
C ARG A 66 -16.15 -8.15 6.83
N GLU A 67 -15.23 -8.45 7.74
CA GLU A 67 -14.97 -7.58 8.88
C GLU A 67 -14.27 -6.28 8.44
N MET A 68 -13.29 -6.37 7.54
CA MET A 68 -12.61 -5.19 6.98
C MET A 68 -13.60 -4.24 6.29
N TYR A 69 -14.58 -4.75 5.53
CA TYR A 69 -15.60 -3.94 4.85
C TYR A 69 -16.53 -3.18 5.81
N ARG A 70 -16.55 -3.52 7.10
CA ARG A 70 -17.34 -2.81 8.12
C ARG A 70 -16.63 -1.60 8.69
N ASP A 71 -15.33 -1.46 8.41
CA ASP A 71 -14.49 -0.38 8.96
C ASP A 71 -13.66 0.28 7.84
N PRO A 72 -14.34 0.98 6.90
CA PRO A 72 -13.70 1.58 5.74
C PRO A 72 -12.74 2.73 6.09
N ASP A 73 -12.79 3.24 7.31
CA ASP A 73 -11.85 4.26 7.80
C ASP A 73 -10.44 3.68 8.01
N TRP A 74 -10.34 2.36 8.17
CA TRP A 74 -9.06 1.66 8.39
C TRP A 74 -8.64 0.74 7.27
N TYR A 75 -9.60 0.18 6.55
CA TYR A 75 -9.32 -0.79 5.50
C TYR A 75 -9.92 -0.31 4.19
N GLU A 76 -9.07 -0.19 3.18
CA GLU A 76 -9.57 -0.11 1.82
C GLU A 76 -10.23 -1.47 1.50
N ASP A 77 -11.30 -1.47 0.70
CA ASP A 77 -12.06 -2.68 0.36
C ASP A 77 -11.22 -3.65 -0.51
N PRO A 78 -10.56 -4.66 0.08
CA PRO A 78 -9.77 -5.61 -0.69
C PRO A 78 -10.66 -6.49 -1.56
N VAL A 79 -10.31 -6.62 -2.85
CA VAL A 79 -10.98 -7.53 -3.78
C VAL A 79 -10.16 -8.81 -3.89
N ARG A 80 -10.76 -9.96 -3.52
CA ARG A 80 -10.10 -11.27 -3.59
C ARG A 80 -10.29 -11.92 -4.96
N LYS A 81 -9.19 -12.46 -5.52
CA LYS A 81 -9.19 -13.34 -6.68
C LYS A 81 -8.28 -14.55 -6.40
N GLY A 82 -8.86 -15.65 -5.98
CA GLY A 82 -8.10 -16.81 -5.55
C GLY A 82 -7.25 -16.51 -4.31
N ASN A 83 -5.94 -16.69 -4.43
CA ASN A 83 -4.97 -16.33 -3.39
C ASN A 83 -4.42 -14.89 -3.51
N LEU A 84 -4.96 -14.09 -4.43
CA LEU A 84 -4.58 -12.70 -4.60
C LEU A 84 -5.62 -11.77 -3.99
N LEU A 85 -5.16 -10.71 -3.32
CA LEU A 85 -5.99 -9.60 -2.90
C LEU A 85 -5.53 -8.33 -3.61
N TYR A 86 -6.47 -7.57 -4.14
CA TYR A 86 -6.23 -6.28 -4.76
C TYR A 86 -6.79 -5.19 -3.88
N VAL A 87 -5.95 -4.22 -3.53
CA VAL A 87 -6.32 -3.08 -2.70
C VAL A 87 -6.07 -1.81 -3.49
N ARG A 88 -7.12 -1.06 -3.80
CA ARG A 88 -6.99 0.28 -4.38
C ARG A 88 -7.09 1.32 -3.28
N LYS A 89 -6.04 2.12 -3.13
CA LYS A 89 -6.04 3.20 -2.14
C LYS A 89 -7.07 4.27 -2.48
N VAL A 90 -7.70 4.80 -1.44
CA VAL A 90 -8.49 6.02 -1.54
C VAL A 90 -7.58 7.26 -1.42
N PRO A 91 -7.99 8.45 -1.89
CA PRO A 91 -7.22 9.66 -1.68
C PRO A 91 -6.95 9.93 -0.19
N PHE A 92 -5.72 10.38 0.14
CA PHE A 92 -5.36 10.81 1.48
C PHE A 92 -6.16 12.04 1.95
N ASP A 93 -6.37 12.97 1.03
CA ASP A 93 -7.19 14.16 1.19
C ASP A 93 -8.27 14.13 0.09
N PRO A 94 -9.45 13.55 0.36
CA PRO A 94 -10.52 13.43 -0.64
C PRO A 94 -11.01 14.80 -1.16
N GLU A 95 -11.14 15.79 -0.28
CA GLU A 95 -11.58 17.13 -0.67
C GLU A 95 -10.56 17.80 -1.58
N GLY A 96 -9.28 17.76 -1.23
CA GLY A 96 -8.20 18.28 -2.06
C GLY A 96 -8.06 17.54 -3.38
N TYR A 97 -8.38 16.25 -3.42
CA TYR A 97 -8.38 15.46 -4.65
C TYR A 97 -9.52 15.88 -5.59
N GLU A 98 -10.74 16.05 -5.08
CA GLU A 98 -11.91 16.42 -5.87
C GLU A 98 -11.80 17.86 -6.38
N ASN A 99 -11.33 18.79 -5.54
CA ASN A 99 -11.27 20.22 -5.83
C ASN A 99 -9.93 20.70 -6.39
N GLY A 100 -8.95 19.81 -6.58
CA GLY A 100 -7.63 20.18 -7.10
C GLY A 100 -7.71 20.86 -8.46
N ALA A 101 -7.14 22.06 -8.57
CA ALA A 101 -7.20 22.88 -9.77
C ALA A 101 -6.46 22.32 -10.97
N ASN A 102 -5.53 21.39 -10.73
CA ASN A 102 -4.74 20.74 -11.77
C ASN A 102 -4.35 19.30 -11.33
N GLU A 103 -3.80 18.54 -12.27
CA GLU A 103 -3.41 17.16 -12.05
C GLU A 103 -2.36 17.02 -10.92
N ALA A 104 -1.38 17.92 -10.85
CA ALA A 104 -0.35 17.87 -9.82
C ALA A 104 -0.91 18.04 -8.41
N GLU A 105 -1.91 18.91 -8.24
CA GLU A 105 -2.60 19.08 -6.96
C GLU A 105 -3.41 17.85 -6.59
N ARG A 106 -4.18 17.28 -7.52
CA ARG A 106 -4.93 16.04 -7.29
C ARG A 106 -4.01 14.88 -6.94
N ARG A 107 -2.89 14.72 -7.64
CA ARG A 107 -1.90 13.66 -7.34
C ARG A 107 -1.28 13.84 -5.96
N ARG A 108 -0.98 15.07 -5.54
CA ARG A 108 -0.50 15.35 -4.18
C ARG A 108 -1.55 15.05 -3.11
N ALA A 109 -2.81 15.42 -3.35
CA ALA A 109 -3.92 15.13 -2.43
C ALA A 109 -4.19 13.62 -2.32
N TYR A 110 -4.01 12.87 -3.42
CA TYR A 110 -4.16 11.41 -3.40
C TYR A 110 -3.08 10.69 -2.58
N CYS A 111 -1.83 11.17 -2.65
CA CYS A 111 -0.68 10.45 -2.11
C CYS A 111 -0.64 10.43 -0.59
N HIS A 112 -0.56 9.25 0.02
CA HIS A 112 -0.42 9.09 1.47
C HIS A 112 0.99 9.41 1.99
N CYS A 113 2.02 9.38 1.13
CA CYS A 113 3.41 9.55 1.53
C CYS A 113 3.86 11.03 1.44
N ALA A 114 4.14 11.64 2.60
CA ALA A 114 4.63 13.02 2.68
C ALA A 114 5.97 13.23 1.94
N PHE A 115 6.81 12.18 1.83
CA PHE A 115 8.10 12.26 1.12
C PHE A 115 7.96 12.16 -0.40
N VAL A 116 6.86 11.58 -0.90
CA VAL A 116 6.59 11.45 -2.34
C VAL A 116 5.88 12.68 -2.89
N ARG A 117 4.98 13.29 -2.11
CA ARG A 117 4.15 14.43 -2.54
C ARG A 117 4.92 15.55 -3.25
N PRO A 118 6.11 15.99 -2.79
CA PRO A 118 6.88 17.05 -3.47
C PRO A 118 7.32 16.70 -4.90
N TYR A 119 7.32 15.42 -5.26
CA TYR A 119 7.78 14.91 -6.55
C TYR A 119 6.66 14.52 -7.52
N LEU A 120 5.40 14.85 -7.19
CA LEU A 120 4.22 14.55 -8.02
C LEU A 120 3.78 15.72 -8.91
N ASP A 121 4.65 16.73 -9.07
CA ASP A 121 4.43 17.91 -9.92
C ASP A 121 4.55 17.60 -11.42
N ARG A 122 5.14 16.47 -11.78
CA ARG A 122 5.38 16.04 -13.16
C ARG A 122 5.42 14.53 -13.32
N VAL A 123 5.23 14.07 -14.55
CA VAL A 123 5.39 12.68 -14.99
C VAL A 123 6.42 12.67 -16.14
N PRO A 124 7.47 11.83 -16.10
CA PRO A 124 7.86 10.95 -14.99
C PRO A 124 8.36 11.76 -13.79
N SER A 125 8.11 11.21 -12.59
CA SER A 125 8.61 11.78 -11.33
C SER A 125 10.13 11.69 -11.22
N ARG A 126 10.73 12.58 -10.42
CA ARG A 126 12.14 12.47 -10.04
C ARG A 126 12.38 11.46 -8.91
N MET A 127 11.35 11.10 -8.16
CA MET A 127 11.42 10.06 -7.15
C MET A 127 11.24 8.69 -7.82
N SER A 128 12.12 7.76 -7.53
CA SER A 128 12.01 6.39 -8.04
C SER A 128 10.77 5.68 -7.46
N PRO A 129 10.00 4.95 -8.29
CA PRO A 129 8.87 4.12 -7.85
C PRO A 129 9.25 3.07 -6.80
N THR A 130 10.51 2.68 -6.74
CA THR A 130 11.07 1.78 -5.72
C THR A 130 10.69 2.22 -4.30
N PHE A 131 10.61 3.54 -4.05
CA PHE A 131 10.26 4.05 -2.72
C PHE A 131 8.84 3.68 -2.29
N CYS A 132 7.90 3.42 -3.21
CA CYS A 132 6.55 3.00 -2.87
C CYS A 132 6.51 1.67 -2.09
N TRP A 133 7.55 0.81 -2.20
CA TRP A 133 7.65 -0.40 -1.37
C TRP A 133 7.75 -0.12 0.13
N CYS A 134 8.13 1.10 0.54
CA CYS A 134 7.99 1.52 1.93
C CYS A 134 6.52 1.41 2.39
N GLY A 135 5.56 1.83 1.55
CA GLY A 135 4.12 1.69 1.82
C GLY A 135 3.64 0.25 1.88
N SER A 136 4.32 -0.69 1.22
CA SER A 136 4.01 -2.12 1.31
C SER A 136 4.16 -2.66 2.74
N GLY A 137 5.01 -2.04 3.56
CA GLY A 137 5.23 -2.43 4.94
C GLY A 137 3.95 -2.37 5.79
N TRP A 138 3.02 -1.47 5.47
CA TRP A 138 1.71 -1.39 6.11
C TRP A 138 0.88 -2.66 5.89
N TYR A 139 0.74 -3.10 4.64
CA TYR A 139 -0.01 -4.31 4.27
C TYR A 139 0.72 -5.58 4.70
N ARG A 140 2.04 -5.59 4.56
CA ARG A 140 2.88 -6.70 5.01
C ARG A 140 2.69 -6.95 6.49
N ARG A 141 2.78 -5.91 7.32
CA ARG A 141 2.60 -6.01 8.77
C ARG A 141 1.21 -6.56 9.13
N LEU A 142 0.17 -6.06 8.48
CA LEU A 142 -1.20 -6.53 8.69
C LEU A 142 -1.32 -8.01 8.35
N TRP A 143 -1.00 -8.40 7.11
CA TRP A 143 -1.28 -9.74 6.61
C TRP A 143 -0.34 -10.80 7.18
N GLU A 144 0.95 -10.52 7.34
CA GLU A 144 1.88 -11.44 8.02
C GLU A 144 1.50 -11.59 9.50
N GLY A 145 1.09 -10.49 10.16
CA GLY A 145 0.61 -10.53 11.53
C GLY A 145 -0.69 -11.33 11.70
N LEU A 146 -1.62 -11.24 10.74
CA LEU A 146 -2.89 -11.97 10.76
C LEU A 146 -2.67 -13.48 10.49
N LEU A 147 -1.86 -13.82 9.49
CA LEU A 147 -1.73 -15.19 8.98
C LEU A 147 -0.60 -15.98 9.65
N ASP A 148 0.27 -15.30 10.42
CA ASP A 148 1.52 -15.87 10.95
C ASP A 148 2.37 -16.54 9.85
N SER A 149 2.39 -15.91 8.67
CA SER A 149 3.02 -16.46 7.48
C SER A 149 3.44 -15.33 6.53
N PRO A 150 4.58 -15.47 5.82
CA PRO A 150 5.02 -14.45 4.87
C PRO A 150 4.01 -14.21 3.76
N VAL A 151 3.83 -12.94 3.37
CA VAL A 151 3.07 -12.53 2.20
C VAL A 151 3.95 -11.76 1.23
N LYS A 152 3.65 -11.84 -0.06
CA LYS A 152 4.28 -11.01 -1.09
C LYS A 152 3.37 -9.84 -1.41
N ILE A 153 3.95 -8.62 -1.45
CA ILE A 153 3.24 -7.40 -1.80
C ILE A 153 3.85 -6.82 -3.08
N GLU A 154 3.01 -6.51 -4.05
CA GLU A 154 3.43 -5.85 -5.28
C GLU A 154 2.61 -4.58 -5.53
N HIS A 155 3.24 -3.55 -6.09
CA HIS A 155 2.56 -2.36 -6.56
C HIS A 155 2.20 -2.53 -8.03
N VAL A 156 0.91 -2.75 -8.32
CA VAL A 156 0.40 -2.87 -9.70
C VAL A 156 0.33 -1.50 -10.36
N GLU A 157 -0.11 -0.49 -9.58
CA GLU A 157 -0.18 0.90 -10.01
C GLU A 157 0.38 1.82 -8.93
N THR A 158 1.12 2.84 -9.33
CA THR A 158 1.57 3.92 -8.43
C THR A 158 1.53 5.26 -9.13
N LEU A 159 1.31 6.32 -8.34
CA LEU A 159 1.43 7.69 -8.84
C LEU A 159 2.82 7.98 -9.41
N LEU A 160 3.88 7.41 -8.87
CA LEU A 160 5.25 7.60 -9.35
C LEU A 160 5.47 7.01 -10.75
N ASN A 161 4.72 5.98 -11.12
CA ASN A 161 4.70 5.40 -12.47
C ASN A 161 3.78 6.16 -13.45
N GLY A 162 3.10 7.22 -12.96
CA GLY A 162 2.19 8.01 -13.80
C GLY A 162 0.74 7.53 -13.80
N ASN A 163 0.39 6.53 -12.99
CA ASN A 163 -0.99 6.09 -12.84
C ASN A 163 -1.82 7.12 -12.08
N ASP A 164 -3.15 7.04 -12.19
CA ASP A 164 -4.09 7.95 -11.52
C ASP A 164 -4.32 7.59 -10.05
N GLY A 165 -3.81 6.45 -9.61
CA GLY A 165 -3.94 5.97 -8.24
C GLY A 165 -2.90 4.92 -7.90
N CYS A 166 -3.06 4.32 -6.72
CA CYS A 166 -2.20 3.25 -6.23
C CYS A 166 -3.02 1.99 -6.02
N THR A 167 -2.62 0.90 -6.70
CA THR A 167 -3.20 -0.43 -6.56
C THR A 167 -2.12 -1.39 -6.09
N ILE A 168 -2.44 -2.13 -5.04
CA ILE A 168 -1.53 -3.07 -4.38
C ILE A 168 -2.09 -4.47 -4.56
N GLU A 169 -1.24 -5.39 -4.97
CA GLU A 169 -1.53 -6.82 -5.00
C GLU A 169 -0.84 -7.50 -3.82
N ILE A 170 -1.59 -8.32 -3.09
CA ILE A 170 -1.11 -9.11 -1.95
C ILE A 170 -1.29 -10.56 -2.30
N THR A 171 -0.19 -11.31 -2.40
CA THR A 171 -0.23 -12.76 -2.60
C THR A 171 -0.28 -13.45 -1.24
N LEU A 172 -1.40 -14.12 -0.97
CA LEU A 172 -1.61 -14.93 0.23
C LEU A 172 -0.84 -16.26 0.13
N PRO A 173 -0.47 -16.91 1.26
CA PRO A 173 0.19 -18.20 1.25
C PRO A 173 -0.61 -19.28 0.49
N LEU A 174 0.07 -20.13 -0.27
CA LEU A 174 -0.54 -21.21 -1.09
C LEU A 174 -1.42 -22.18 -0.29
N ALA A 175 -1.18 -22.35 1.02
CA ALA A 175 -2.02 -23.17 1.89
C ALA A 175 -3.50 -22.73 1.93
N LEU A 176 -3.78 -21.48 1.53
CA LEU A 176 -5.14 -20.95 1.46
C LEU A 176 -5.83 -21.23 0.11
N GLU A 177 -5.13 -21.75 -0.89
CA GLU A 177 -5.72 -22.07 -2.20
C GLU A 177 -6.76 -23.21 -2.11
N GLY A 178 -6.58 -24.14 -1.16
CA GLY A 178 -7.53 -25.25 -0.91
C GLY A 178 -8.86 -24.82 -0.29
N GLU A 179 -8.93 -23.58 0.22
CA GLU A 179 -10.12 -23.00 0.84
C GLU A 179 -10.99 -22.20 -0.14
N MET A 180 -10.62 -22.16 -1.43
CA MET A 180 -11.35 -21.42 -2.46
C MET A 180 -12.75 -21.99 -2.66
N ARG A 181 -13.75 -21.35 -2.07
CA ARG A 181 -15.13 -21.48 -2.52
C ARG A 181 -15.31 -20.72 -3.83
N PRO A 182 -16.13 -21.24 -4.78
CA PRO A 182 -16.43 -20.49 -5.99
C PRO A 182 -16.99 -19.11 -5.63
N GLU A 183 -16.54 -18.07 -6.34
CA GLU A 183 -16.98 -16.69 -6.15
C GLU A 183 -18.50 -16.61 -6.00
N PRO A 184 -19.02 -15.84 -5.03
CA PRO A 184 -20.41 -15.39 -5.12
C PRO A 184 -20.50 -14.45 -6.33
N ALA A 185 -21.34 -14.79 -7.29
CA ALA A 185 -21.59 -14.08 -8.53
C ALA A 185 -22.28 -12.71 -8.32
N ALA A 186 -21.73 -11.85 -7.47
CA ALA A 186 -22.34 -10.60 -7.05
C ALA A 186 -21.32 -9.48 -6.71
N LEU A 187 -20.24 -9.35 -7.47
CA LEU A 187 -19.53 -8.08 -7.53
C LEU A 187 -19.44 -7.72 -9.02
N GLY A 188 -20.48 -7.01 -9.51
CA GLY A 188 -20.52 -6.49 -10.86
C GLY A 188 -19.36 -5.52 -11.08
N LEU A 189 -18.29 -6.03 -11.65
CA LEU A 189 -17.26 -5.29 -12.34
C LEU A 189 -17.43 -5.62 -13.83
N SER A 190 -18.32 -4.89 -14.51
CA SER A 190 -18.36 -4.75 -15.96
C SER A 190 -17.68 -3.47 -16.35
#